data_696663ae363c1df3b7c7b61804df2276
#
_entry.id   696663ae363c1df3b7c7b61804df2276
#
_cell.length_a   1.000
_cell.length_b   1.000
_cell.length_c   1.000
_cell.angle_alpha   90.00
_cell.angle_beta   90.00
_cell.angle_gamma   90.00
#
_symmetry.space_group_name_H-M   'P 1'
#
loop_
_entity.id
_entity.type
_entity.pdbx_description
1 polymer ?
#
loop_
_entity_poly.entity_id
_entity_poly.type
_entity_poly.pdbx_seq_one_letter_code
_entity_poly.pdbx_strand_id
1 'polypeptide(L)'
;MKLIITFLSALLSFVVWGQQSDFVRLKDLSPDFVYELKYATPDNFLKQAVYDCGQCYLRKSTAEALVKANEAFKQLGYRIKLFDCYRPLSVQKKMWKILPGTHYVANPTKGSKHNRGAAVDLTLVDAQGKELNMGTPFDFFGKEAHHTYTEHSKEVLENRKLLKETLDKYNFKSIYSEWWHYEYRPEMQSKVENFEWQCN
;
A
#
# COMPACT_ATOMS: atom_id res chain seq x y z
N MET A 1 2.69 -2.69 75.54
CA MET A 1 2.30 -3.54 74.40
C MET A 1 2.29 -2.61 73.15
N LYS A 2 3.34 -2.67 72.32
CA LYS A 2 3.45 -1.81 71.10
C LYS A 2 2.97 -2.65 69.92
N LEU A 3 1.92 -2.16 69.27
CA LEU A 3 1.34 -2.78 68.06
C LEU A 3 2.19 -2.32 66.84
N ILE A 4 2.85 -3.27 66.21
CA ILE A 4 3.57 -3.01 64.95
C ILE A 4 2.61 -3.30 63.82
N ILE A 5 2.17 -2.25 63.11
CA ILE A 5 1.36 -2.36 61.88
C ILE A 5 2.29 -2.45 60.68
N THR A 6 2.41 -3.63 60.10
CA THR A 6 3.19 -3.88 58.88
C THR A 6 2.32 -3.50 57.67
N PHE A 7 2.70 -2.45 56.96
CA PHE A 7 2.08 -2.09 55.66
C PHE A 7 2.66 -3.03 54.60
N LEU A 8 1.80 -3.88 54.04
CA LEU A 8 2.09 -4.69 52.88
C LEU A 8 1.80 -3.90 51.62
N SER A 9 2.81 -3.32 50.98
CA SER A 9 2.66 -2.59 49.70
C SER A 9 2.58 -3.64 48.57
N ALA A 10 1.39 -3.84 48.02
CA ALA A 10 1.19 -4.62 46.80
C ALA A 10 1.68 -3.82 45.60
N LEU A 11 2.79 -4.24 45.01
CA LEU A 11 3.27 -3.76 43.71
C LEU A 11 2.34 -4.31 42.62
N LEU A 12 1.43 -3.48 42.12
CA LEU A 12 0.66 -3.76 40.90
C LEU A 12 1.60 -3.58 39.70
N SER A 13 2.09 -4.68 39.15
CA SER A 13 2.79 -4.71 37.87
C SER A 13 1.79 -4.46 36.75
N PHE A 14 1.75 -3.25 36.19
CA PHE A 14 1.02 -2.98 34.94
C PHE A 14 1.76 -3.69 33.80
N VAL A 15 1.20 -4.79 33.33
CA VAL A 15 1.62 -5.38 32.05
C VAL A 15 1.06 -4.45 30.97
N VAL A 16 1.92 -3.57 30.44
CA VAL A 16 1.63 -2.82 29.23
C VAL A 16 1.61 -3.83 28.08
N TRP A 17 0.44 -4.27 27.69
CA TRP A 17 0.26 -4.98 26.44
C TRP A 17 0.58 -4.00 25.33
N GLY A 18 1.80 -4.08 24.80
CA GLY A 18 2.16 -3.40 23.56
C GLY A 18 1.18 -3.84 22.50
N GLN A 19 0.36 -2.91 22.00
CA GLN A 19 -0.56 -3.16 20.91
C GLN A 19 0.29 -3.56 19.70
N GLN A 20 0.35 -4.87 19.44
CA GLN A 20 1.07 -5.40 18.28
C GLN A 20 0.49 -4.71 17.05
N SER A 21 1.34 -4.05 16.27
CA SER A 21 0.88 -3.33 15.07
C SER A 21 0.20 -4.34 14.15
N ASP A 22 -1.01 -4.03 13.69
CA ASP A 22 -1.77 -4.85 12.75
C ASP A 22 -1.16 -4.86 11.33
N PHE A 23 0.08 -4.42 11.23
CA PHE A 23 0.84 -4.34 9.98
C PHE A 23 1.83 -5.49 9.85
N VAL A 24 1.90 -6.04 8.66
CA VAL A 24 2.83 -7.10 8.29
C VAL A 24 3.64 -6.67 7.06
N ARG A 25 4.89 -7.09 7.00
CA ARG A 25 5.69 -6.93 5.79
C ARG A 25 5.27 -8.01 4.79
N LEU A 26 4.84 -7.59 3.59
CA LEU A 26 4.27 -8.50 2.60
C LEU A 26 5.25 -9.59 2.16
N LYS A 27 6.55 -9.28 2.11
CA LYS A 27 7.61 -10.23 1.75
C LYS A 27 7.70 -11.42 2.72
N ASP A 28 7.30 -11.23 3.99
CA ASP A 28 7.33 -12.30 4.99
C ASP A 28 6.13 -13.25 4.86
N LEU A 29 5.05 -12.81 4.17
CA LEU A 29 3.89 -13.65 3.88
C LEU A 29 4.04 -14.42 2.56
N SER A 30 4.66 -13.81 1.55
CA SER A 30 4.88 -14.43 0.24
C SER A 30 6.09 -13.82 -0.46
N PRO A 31 7.00 -14.66 -1.00
CA PRO A 31 8.15 -14.20 -1.79
C PRO A 31 7.78 -13.89 -3.25
N ASP A 32 6.55 -14.16 -3.68
CA ASP A 32 6.15 -14.22 -5.10
C ASP A 32 5.81 -12.86 -5.72
N PHE A 33 5.95 -11.78 -4.97
CA PHE A 33 5.76 -10.42 -5.47
C PHE A 33 7.02 -9.85 -6.10
N VAL A 34 6.84 -8.96 -7.06
CA VAL A 34 7.93 -8.12 -7.58
C VAL A 34 7.81 -6.73 -6.93
N TYR A 35 8.93 -6.14 -6.55
CA TYR A 35 8.95 -4.84 -5.86
C TYR A 35 9.76 -3.82 -6.66
N GLU A 36 9.13 -2.70 -6.97
CA GLU A 36 9.76 -1.49 -7.50
C GLU A 36 9.17 -0.28 -6.80
N LEU A 37 9.43 -0.18 -5.49
CA LEU A 37 8.84 0.85 -4.63
C LEU A 37 9.37 2.23 -5.02
N LYS A 38 8.64 2.89 -5.92
CA LYS A 38 9.04 4.11 -6.65
C LYS A 38 9.42 5.25 -5.71
N TYR A 39 8.71 5.41 -4.60
CA TYR A 39 8.97 6.51 -3.67
C TYR A 39 10.20 6.30 -2.75
N ALA A 40 10.83 5.12 -2.82
CA ALA A 40 12.14 4.87 -2.22
C ALA A 40 13.33 5.27 -3.12
N THR A 41 13.07 5.77 -4.32
CA THR A 41 14.05 6.23 -5.29
C THR A 41 13.65 7.59 -5.86
N PRO A 42 14.52 8.31 -6.58
CA PRO A 42 14.15 9.52 -7.32
C PRO A 42 13.29 9.26 -8.57
N ASP A 43 13.09 8.00 -8.97
CA ASP A 43 12.28 7.61 -10.12
C ASP A 43 10.78 7.62 -9.78
N ASN A 44 10.26 8.81 -9.50
CA ASN A 44 8.86 9.10 -9.23
C ASN A 44 8.54 10.55 -9.62
N PHE A 45 7.26 10.94 -9.55
CA PHE A 45 6.84 12.29 -9.97
C PHE A 45 7.37 13.42 -9.09
N LEU A 46 7.81 13.14 -7.86
CA LEU A 46 8.43 14.13 -6.96
C LEU A 46 9.92 14.36 -7.27
N LYS A 47 10.53 13.51 -8.12
CA LYS A 47 11.96 13.52 -8.49
C LYS A 47 12.92 13.39 -7.30
N GLN A 48 12.45 12.80 -6.20
CA GLN A 48 13.25 12.53 -5.01
C GLN A 48 12.67 11.37 -4.20
N ALA A 49 13.55 10.66 -3.48
CA ALA A 49 13.12 9.64 -2.54
C ALA A 49 12.45 10.30 -1.32
N VAL A 50 11.32 9.75 -0.88
CA VAL A 50 10.60 10.16 0.33
C VAL A 50 10.55 9.08 1.40
N TYR A 51 10.81 7.83 1.04
CA TYR A 51 11.12 6.73 1.95
C TYR A 51 12.62 6.59 2.15
N ASP A 52 13.04 6.21 3.33
CA ASP A 52 14.45 5.93 3.62
C ASP A 52 14.88 4.59 2.97
N CYS A 53 13.96 3.65 2.85
CA CYS A 53 14.13 2.40 2.10
C CYS A 53 12.77 1.83 1.64
N GLY A 54 12.81 1.05 0.55
CA GLY A 54 11.64 0.44 -0.05
C GLY A 54 11.21 -0.84 0.67
N GLN A 55 10.18 -0.76 1.52
CA GLN A 55 9.54 -1.92 2.15
C GLN A 55 8.02 -1.83 1.98
N CYS A 56 7.39 -2.96 1.64
CA CYS A 56 5.94 -3.04 1.52
C CYS A 56 5.34 -3.59 2.81
N TYR A 57 4.76 -2.71 3.60
CA TYR A 57 3.90 -3.05 4.73
C TYR A 57 2.45 -2.83 4.36
N LEU A 58 1.56 -3.66 4.88
CA LEU A 58 0.09 -3.53 4.75
C LEU A 58 -0.56 -3.96 6.05
N ARG A 59 -1.82 -3.58 6.28
CA ARG A 59 -2.60 -4.27 7.31
C ARG A 59 -2.66 -5.75 6.97
N LYS A 60 -2.65 -6.59 8.00
CA LYS A 60 -2.61 -8.04 7.84
C LYS A 60 -3.71 -8.56 6.90
N SER A 61 -4.95 -8.11 7.11
CA SER A 61 -6.08 -8.48 6.27
C SER A 61 -5.92 -8.05 4.81
N THR A 62 -5.38 -6.84 4.56
CA THR A 62 -5.07 -6.34 3.21
C THR A 62 -3.98 -7.19 2.56
N ALA A 63 -2.92 -7.51 3.30
CA ALA A 63 -1.81 -8.32 2.81
C ALA A 63 -2.26 -9.75 2.46
N GLU A 64 -3.04 -10.39 3.33
CA GLU A 64 -3.60 -11.74 3.09
C GLU A 64 -4.51 -11.78 1.86
N ALA A 65 -5.34 -10.76 1.67
CA ALA A 65 -6.18 -10.64 0.47
C ALA A 65 -5.34 -10.44 -0.80
N LEU A 66 -4.26 -9.64 -0.72
CA LEU A 66 -3.36 -9.39 -1.84
C LEU A 66 -2.57 -10.65 -2.23
N VAL A 67 -2.14 -11.46 -1.25
CA VAL A 67 -1.51 -12.78 -1.51
C VAL A 67 -2.47 -13.67 -2.30
N LYS A 68 -3.73 -13.77 -1.89
CA LYS A 68 -4.75 -14.56 -2.62
C LYS A 68 -4.96 -14.05 -4.04
N ALA A 69 -4.98 -12.73 -4.25
CA ALA A 69 -5.09 -12.13 -5.57
C ALA A 69 -3.85 -12.47 -6.43
N ASN A 70 -2.64 -12.40 -5.86
CA ASN A 70 -1.42 -12.77 -6.56
C ASN A 70 -1.40 -14.25 -6.97
N GLU A 71 -1.88 -15.16 -6.11
CA GLU A 71 -2.02 -16.57 -6.47
C GLU A 71 -2.97 -16.75 -7.67
N ALA A 72 -4.08 -16.00 -7.74
CA ALA A 72 -4.95 -16.05 -8.92
C ALA A 72 -4.26 -15.53 -10.19
N PHE A 73 -3.45 -14.47 -10.10
CA PHE A 73 -2.65 -14.02 -11.24
C PHE A 73 -1.60 -15.04 -11.67
N LYS A 74 -0.97 -15.74 -10.71
CA LYS A 74 0.01 -16.81 -11.01
C LYS A 74 -0.61 -17.95 -11.81
N GLN A 75 -1.87 -18.31 -11.57
CA GLN A 75 -2.59 -19.31 -12.38
C GLN A 75 -2.78 -18.86 -13.83
N LEU A 76 -2.71 -17.55 -14.08
CA LEU A 76 -2.79 -16.96 -15.42
C LEU A 76 -1.41 -16.65 -16.03
N GLY A 77 -0.32 -17.01 -15.33
CA GLY A 77 1.06 -16.78 -15.79
C GLY A 77 1.62 -15.41 -15.45
N TYR A 78 0.97 -14.65 -14.53
CA TYR A 78 1.38 -13.31 -14.15
C TYR A 78 1.73 -13.24 -12.65
N ARG A 79 2.41 -12.15 -12.24
CA ARG A 79 2.66 -11.80 -10.84
C ARG A 79 2.42 -10.32 -10.64
N ILE A 80 2.00 -9.96 -9.43
CA ILE A 80 1.87 -8.55 -9.04
C ILE A 80 3.26 -7.94 -8.84
N LYS A 81 3.47 -6.74 -9.42
CA LYS A 81 4.58 -5.84 -9.16
C LYS A 81 4.05 -4.61 -8.42
N LEU A 82 4.68 -4.27 -7.30
CA LEU A 82 4.25 -3.21 -6.39
C LEU A 82 5.09 -1.94 -6.57
N PHE A 83 4.40 -0.80 -6.69
CA PHE A 83 4.97 0.54 -6.77
C PHE A 83 4.87 1.29 -5.45
N ASP A 84 3.76 1.14 -4.69
CA ASP A 84 3.58 1.67 -3.34
C ASP A 84 2.64 0.79 -2.50
N CYS A 85 2.84 0.85 -1.18
CA CYS A 85 2.06 0.09 -0.19
C CYS A 85 1.59 1.02 0.94
N TYR A 86 1.70 0.61 2.21
CA TYR A 86 1.48 1.51 3.33
C TYR A 86 2.47 2.67 3.27
N ARG A 87 1.95 3.88 3.47
CA ARG A 87 2.71 5.12 3.50
C ARG A 87 2.54 5.77 4.87
N PRO A 88 3.60 5.91 5.69
CA PRO A 88 3.52 6.64 6.95
C PRO A 88 2.96 8.06 6.76
N LEU A 89 2.20 8.56 7.72
CA LEU A 89 1.66 9.93 7.63
C LEU A 89 2.78 10.99 7.56
N SER A 90 3.92 10.74 8.18
CA SER A 90 5.13 11.58 8.06
C SER A 90 5.59 11.72 6.61
N VAL A 91 5.60 10.60 5.86
CA VAL A 91 5.94 10.58 4.44
C VAL A 91 4.87 11.32 3.60
N GLN A 92 3.58 11.12 3.89
CA GLN A 92 2.50 11.89 3.24
C GLN A 92 2.69 13.40 3.44
N LYS A 93 3.11 13.84 4.63
CA LYS A 93 3.43 15.24 4.91
C LYS A 93 4.66 15.72 4.12
N LYS A 94 5.70 14.88 3.97
CA LYS A 94 6.86 15.20 3.09
C LYS A 94 6.38 15.42 1.66
N MET A 95 5.60 14.50 1.08
CA MET A 95 5.06 14.62 -0.28
C MET A 95 4.21 15.89 -0.45
N TRP A 96 3.32 16.16 0.49
CA TRP A 96 2.48 17.37 0.47
C TRP A 96 3.30 18.67 0.53
N LYS A 97 4.40 18.69 1.29
CA LYS A 97 5.31 19.85 1.37
C LYS A 97 6.02 20.11 0.04
N ILE A 98 6.32 19.05 -0.73
CA ILE A 98 6.97 19.15 -2.04
C ILE A 98 5.97 19.63 -3.09
N LEU A 99 4.75 19.10 -3.08
CA LEU A 99 3.71 19.37 -4.09
C LEU A 99 2.35 19.65 -3.42
N PRO A 100 2.18 20.83 -2.79
CA PRO A 100 0.97 21.16 -2.07
C PRO A 100 -0.18 21.52 -3.01
N GLY A 101 -1.42 21.24 -2.57
CA GLY A 101 -2.64 21.73 -3.22
C GLY A 101 -2.99 21.09 -4.55
N THR A 102 -2.32 20.03 -4.94
CA THR A 102 -2.65 19.26 -6.14
C THR A 102 -3.61 18.12 -5.83
N HIS A 103 -4.29 17.59 -6.88
CA HIS A 103 -5.12 16.40 -6.76
C HIS A 103 -4.29 15.11 -6.64
N TYR A 104 -2.99 15.18 -6.90
CA TYR A 104 -2.09 14.01 -6.95
C TYR A 104 -1.50 13.61 -5.60
N VAL A 105 -1.49 14.53 -4.64
CA VAL A 105 -1.05 14.26 -3.27
C VAL A 105 -2.23 14.50 -2.32
N ALA A 106 -2.70 13.45 -1.65
CA ALA A 106 -3.78 13.58 -0.70
C ALA A 106 -3.41 14.51 0.46
N ASN A 107 -4.34 15.38 0.89
CA ASN A 107 -4.15 16.28 2.00
C ASN A 107 -3.88 15.48 3.30
N PRO A 108 -2.74 15.67 3.98
CA PRO A 108 -2.35 14.89 5.14
C PRO A 108 -3.27 15.08 6.36
N THR A 109 -4.08 16.13 6.40
CA THR A 109 -5.09 16.31 7.48
C THR A 109 -6.21 15.28 7.39
N LYS A 110 -6.52 14.77 6.19
CA LYS A 110 -7.51 13.72 5.95
C LYS A 110 -6.84 12.34 5.83
N GLY A 111 -5.57 12.34 5.47
CA GLY A 111 -4.81 11.14 5.12
C GLY A 111 -5.26 10.50 3.80
N SER A 112 -4.45 9.57 3.33
CA SER A 112 -4.69 8.72 2.16
C SER A 112 -5.10 7.31 2.61
N LYS A 113 -5.58 6.48 1.69
CA LYS A 113 -5.80 5.05 1.96
C LYS A 113 -4.48 4.29 2.16
N HIS A 114 -3.40 4.75 1.54
CA HIS A 114 -2.05 4.26 1.83
C HIS A 114 -1.66 4.49 3.29
N ASN A 115 -2.03 5.64 3.90
CA ASN A 115 -1.75 5.89 5.32
C ASN A 115 -2.55 4.97 6.28
N ARG A 116 -3.53 4.26 5.75
CA ARG A 116 -4.35 3.28 6.50
C ARG A 116 -3.86 1.85 6.34
N GLY A 117 -2.86 1.59 5.47
CA GLY A 117 -2.42 0.26 5.09
C GLY A 117 -3.47 -0.52 4.29
N ALA A 118 -4.37 0.21 3.65
CA ALA A 118 -5.53 -0.30 2.93
C ALA A 118 -5.45 -0.08 1.41
N ALA A 119 -4.37 0.49 0.89
CA ALA A 119 -4.19 0.73 -0.53
C ALA A 119 -2.83 0.24 -1.02
N VAL A 120 -2.80 -0.12 -2.29
CA VAL A 120 -1.61 -0.51 -3.05
C VAL A 120 -1.62 0.12 -4.43
N ASP A 121 -0.45 0.53 -4.90
CA ASP A 121 -0.20 0.87 -6.29
C ASP A 121 0.60 -0.26 -6.93
N LEU A 122 0.10 -0.79 -8.05
CA LEU A 122 0.62 -2.02 -8.62
C LEU A 122 0.38 -2.16 -10.13
N THR A 123 1.11 -3.10 -10.73
CA THR A 123 0.91 -3.61 -12.09
C THR A 123 1.09 -5.14 -12.11
N LEU A 124 1.04 -5.71 -13.31
CA LEU A 124 1.35 -7.12 -13.54
C LEU A 124 2.64 -7.26 -14.34
N VAL A 125 3.39 -8.33 -14.03
CA VAL A 125 4.52 -8.79 -14.83
C VAL A 125 4.27 -10.22 -15.30
N ASP A 126 4.81 -10.57 -16.48
CA ASP A 126 4.80 -11.92 -17.02
C ASP A 126 5.84 -12.83 -16.31
N ALA A 127 5.96 -14.06 -16.77
CA ALA A 127 6.90 -15.04 -16.23
C ALA A 127 8.38 -14.62 -16.39
N GLN A 128 8.68 -13.76 -17.36
CA GLN A 128 10.00 -13.18 -17.61
C GLN A 128 10.27 -11.91 -16.80
N GLY A 129 9.28 -11.43 -16.04
CA GLY A 129 9.35 -10.22 -15.24
C GLY A 129 9.11 -8.92 -16.02
N LYS A 130 8.66 -9.01 -17.28
CA LYS A 130 8.29 -7.86 -18.10
C LYS A 130 6.89 -7.37 -17.71
N GLU A 131 6.75 -6.06 -17.53
CA GLU A 131 5.44 -5.45 -17.25
C GLU A 131 4.47 -5.59 -18.42
N LEU A 132 3.20 -5.85 -18.08
CA LEU A 132 2.12 -5.73 -19.04
C LEU A 132 1.94 -4.25 -19.41
N ASN A 133 1.66 -4.04 -20.70
CA ASN A 133 1.37 -2.69 -21.19
C ASN A 133 0.04 -2.18 -20.63
N MET A 134 0.08 -1.17 -19.76
CA MET A 134 -1.10 -0.52 -19.18
C MET A 134 -1.44 0.82 -19.84
N GLY A 135 -0.75 1.18 -20.95
CA GLY A 135 -1.02 2.36 -21.78
C GLY A 135 -0.42 3.65 -21.29
N THR A 136 -0.18 3.79 -19.99
CA THR A 136 0.56 4.91 -19.40
C THR A 136 1.50 4.39 -18.32
N PRO A 137 2.61 5.08 -18.03
CA PRO A 137 3.42 4.75 -16.86
C PRO A 137 2.66 4.97 -15.55
N PHE A 138 3.19 4.44 -14.45
CA PHE A 138 2.79 4.78 -13.09
C PHE A 138 2.94 6.29 -12.86
N ASP A 139 2.06 6.90 -12.07
CA ASP A 139 2.03 8.35 -11.79
C ASP A 139 1.86 9.25 -13.04
N PHE A 140 1.26 8.73 -14.11
CA PHE A 140 0.85 9.56 -15.24
C PHE A 140 -0.47 10.28 -14.93
N PHE A 141 -0.42 11.60 -14.81
CA PHE A 141 -1.54 12.44 -14.37
C PHE A 141 -2.40 13.00 -15.52
N GLY A 142 -2.66 12.19 -16.54
CA GLY A 142 -3.54 12.53 -17.66
C GLY A 142 -4.78 11.64 -17.69
N LYS A 143 -5.77 12.05 -18.50
CA LYS A 143 -7.02 11.30 -18.71
C LYS A 143 -6.78 9.87 -19.21
N GLU A 144 -5.67 9.64 -19.87
CA GLU A 144 -5.23 8.34 -20.39
C GLU A 144 -4.98 7.32 -19.26
N ALA A 145 -4.70 7.79 -18.02
CA ALA A 145 -4.59 6.91 -16.85
C ALA A 145 -5.95 6.48 -16.29
N HIS A 146 -7.04 7.14 -16.66
CA HIS A 146 -8.37 6.85 -16.11
C HIS A 146 -8.88 5.49 -16.58
N HIS A 147 -9.58 4.78 -15.69
CA HIS A 147 -10.21 3.49 -16.01
C HIS A 147 -11.28 3.59 -17.10
N THR A 148 -11.86 4.77 -17.31
CA THR A 148 -12.89 5.01 -18.31
C THR A 148 -12.37 5.46 -19.67
N TYR A 149 -11.04 5.64 -19.79
CA TYR A 149 -10.43 6.01 -21.07
C TYR A 149 -10.39 4.80 -22.00
N THR A 150 -11.09 4.87 -23.12
CA THR A 150 -11.31 3.74 -24.04
C THR A 150 -10.53 3.82 -25.35
N GLU A 151 -9.75 4.90 -25.56
CA GLU A 151 -8.98 5.13 -26.80
C GLU A 151 -7.60 4.44 -26.77
N HIS A 152 -7.37 3.56 -25.81
CA HIS A 152 -6.19 2.70 -25.79
C HIS A 152 -6.31 1.53 -26.79
N SER A 153 -5.17 0.89 -27.10
CA SER A 153 -5.18 -0.35 -27.86
C SER A 153 -5.99 -1.44 -27.12
N LYS A 154 -6.50 -2.41 -27.91
CA LYS A 154 -7.22 -3.56 -27.38
C LYS A 154 -6.43 -4.28 -26.28
N GLU A 155 -5.12 -4.49 -26.50
CA GLU A 155 -4.21 -5.10 -25.52
C GLU A 155 -4.23 -4.38 -24.17
N VAL A 156 -4.08 -3.05 -24.19
CA VAL A 156 -4.09 -2.24 -22.96
C VAL A 156 -5.41 -2.33 -22.22
N LEU A 157 -6.53 -2.26 -22.96
CA LEU A 157 -7.87 -2.38 -22.37
C LEU A 157 -8.08 -3.76 -21.75
N GLU A 158 -7.62 -4.84 -22.39
CA GLU A 158 -7.69 -6.21 -21.88
C GLU A 158 -6.80 -6.38 -20.63
N ASN A 159 -5.58 -5.84 -20.63
CA ASN A 159 -4.68 -5.89 -19.48
C ASN A 159 -5.26 -5.16 -18.26
N ARG A 160 -5.78 -3.94 -18.45
CA ARG A 160 -6.46 -3.19 -17.37
C ARG A 160 -7.71 -3.88 -16.86
N LYS A 161 -8.48 -4.49 -17.76
CA LYS A 161 -9.65 -5.29 -17.41
C LYS A 161 -9.27 -6.49 -16.56
N LEU A 162 -8.27 -7.27 -17.00
CA LEU A 162 -7.74 -8.42 -16.26
C LEU A 162 -7.32 -8.01 -14.85
N LEU A 163 -6.53 -6.93 -14.72
CA LEU A 163 -6.05 -6.43 -13.44
C LEU A 163 -7.22 -6.06 -12.52
N LYS A 164 -8.13 -5.22 -13.02
CA LYS A 164 -9.26 -4.71 -12.25
C LYS A 164 -10.23 -5.81 -11.83
N GLU A 165 -10.67 -6.67 -12.74
CA GLU A 165 -11.67 -7.69 -12.45
C GLU A 165 -11.13 -8.78 -11.51
N THR A 166 -9.84 -9.09 -11.60
CA THR A 166 -9.22 -10.05 -10.70
C THR A 166 -9.11 -9.47 -9.30
N LEU A 167 -8.62 -8.24 -9.15
CA LEU A 167 -8.50 -7.58 -7.85
C LEU A 167 -9.86 -7.35 -7.18
N ASP A 168 -10.91 -7.03 -7.96
CA ASP A 168 -12.27 -6.84 -7.43
C ASP A 168 -12.82 -8.11 -6.75
N LYS A 169 -12.52 -9.31 -7.26
CA LYS A 169 -12.88 -10.61 -6.65
C LYS A 169 -12.27 -10.80 -5.25
N TYR A 170 -11.17 -10.11 -4.97
CA TYR A 170 -10.48 -10.13 -3.67
C TYR A 170 -10.74 -8.87 -2.84
N ASN A 171 -11.84 -8.16 -3.12
CA ASN A 171 -12.29 -6.96 -2.42
C ASN A 171 -11.40 -5.72 -2.59
N PHE A 172 -10.56 -5.66 -3.61
CA PHE A 172 -9.85 -4.44 -3.96
C PHE A 172 -10.67 -3.61 -4.94
N LYS A 173 -10.94 -2.35 -4.56
CA LYS A 173 -11.67 -1.38 -5.37
C LYS A 173 -10.71 -0.45 -6.07
N SER A 174 -10.82 -0.32 -7.39
CA SER A 174 -10.12 0.70 -8.16
C SER A 174 -10.71 2.09 -7.92
N ILE A 175 -9.89 3.14 -8.09
CA ILE A 175 -10.37 4.51 -8.19
C ILE A 175 -10.50 4.92 -9.66
N TYR A 176 -11.25 5.98 -9.91
CA TYR A 176 -11.55 6.42 -11.28
C TYR A 176 -10.29 6.87 -12.05
N SER A 177 -9.43 7.67 -11.42
CA SER A 177 -8.37 8.44 -12.08
C SER A 177 -7.05 7.71 -12.32
N GLU A 178 -6.87 6.51 -11.72
CA GLU A 178 -5.56 5.85 -11.65
C GLU A 178 -5.72 4.35 -11.87
N TRP A 179 -5.18 3.82 -12.98
CA TRP A 179 -5.31 2.40 -13.31
C TRP A 179 -4.50 1.50 -12.35
N TRP A 180 -3.49 2.03 -11.68
CA TRP A 180 -2.60 1.30 -10.77
C TRP A 180 -3.11 1.24 -9.32
N HIS A 181 -3.99 2.16 -8.89
CA HIS A 181 -4.40 2.32 -7.49
C HIS A 181 -5.60 1.47 -7.12
N TYR A 182 -5.44 0.66 -6.07
CA TYR A 182 -6.48 -0.22 -5.54
C TYR A 182 -6.61 -0.12 -4.02
N GLU A 183 -7.84 -0.03 -3.53
CA GLU A 183 -8.18 0.09 -2.11
C GLU A 183 -8.88 -1.17 -1.62
N TYR A 184 -8.37 -1.79 -0.55
CA TYR A 184 -9.01 -2.95 0.07
C TYR A 184 -10.23 -2.52 0.88
N ARG A 185 -11.43 -2.87 0.42
CA ARG A 185 -12.73 -2.40 0.94
C ARG A 185 -12.87 -2.52 2.45
N PRO A 186 -12.54 -3.66 3.10
CA PRO A 186 -12.71 -3.80 4.55
C PRO A 186 -11.90 -2.81 5.38
N GLU A 187 -10.75 -2.35 4.88
CA GLU A 187 -9.82 -1.47 5.61
C GLU A 187 -9.85 0.00 5.17
N MET A 188 -10.71 0.38 4.22
CA MET A 188 -10.76 1.75 3.69
C MET A 188 -11.07 2.82 4.75
N GLN A 189 -11.70 2.45 5.87
CA GLN A 189 -12.05 3.34 6.97
C GLN A 189 -11.18 3.16 8.21
N SER A 190 -10.19 2.27 8.16
CA SER A 190 -9.24 2.09 9.24
C SER A 190 -8.50 3.40 9.55
N LYS A 191 -8.01 3.54 10.78
CA LYS A 191 -7.33 4.76 11.18
C LYS A 191 -6.05 5.01 10.38
N VAL A 192 -5.72 6.28 10.20
CA VAL A 192 -4.44 6.72 9.65
C VAL A 192 -3.34 6.38 10.65
N GLU A 193 -2.25 5.81 10.16
CA GLU A 193 -1.12 5.39 10.97
C GLU A 193 0.16 6.14 10.60
N ASN A 194 1.11 6.13 11.50
CA ASN A 194 2.42 6.78 11.30
C ASN A 194 3.57 5.93 11.83
N PHE A 195 3.46 4.60 11.81
CA PHE A 195 4.62 3.81 12.16
C PHE A 195 5.65 3.86 11.02
N GLU A 196 6.91 3.85 11.37
CA GLU A 196 8.04 3.82 10.44
C GLU A 196 8.82 2.52 10.67
N TRP A 197 9.26 1.90 9.59
CA TRP A 197 10.05 0.67 9.66
C TRP A 197 11.55 0.98 9.68
N GLN A 198 12.32 0.05 10.21
CA GLN A 198 13.78 0.14 10.19
C GLN A 198 14.33 -0.34 8.84
N CYS A 199 15.29 0.38 8.30
CA CYS A 199 16.06 -0.01 7.12
C CYS A 199 17.28 -0.82 7.57
N ASN A 200 17.27 -2.12 7.30
CA ASN A 200 18.40 -3.03 7.59
C ASN A 200 19.23 -3.26 6.34
#